data_ef6e1414e4f2e1c204034027152a440c
#
_entry.id   ef6e1414e4f2e1c204034027152a440c
#
_cell.length_a   1.000
_cell.length_b   1.000
_cell.length_c   1.000
_cell.angle_alpha   90.00
_cell.angle_beta   90.00
_cell.angle_gamma   90.00
#
_symmetry.space_group_name_H-M   'P 1'
#
loop_
_entity.id
_entity.type
_entity.pdbx_description
1 polymer ?
#
loop_
_entity_poly.entity_id
_entity_poly.type
_entity_poly.pdbx_seq_one_letter_code
_entity_poly.pdbx_strand_id
1 'polypeptide(L)'
;MVMDVRQLGRVDYLPTYIAMQDFTSQRLLEGPDTLWICEHNPVFTQGLAGKAEHILQNDAAIPVVQTNRGGQVTYHGPGQVVAYPLIDLQRAGYYVKEYVYRVEESVLRTLAHFGVTGHRVAGAPGIYVRLDDPFSHAMLTGPVHPGDPFRGLGKIAALGIKVSRHCTYHGVALNVAMDLEPYSRINPCGYANLQTVDLSTIGVQTTWDEAAGVLA
;
A
#
# COMPACT_ATOMS: atom_id res chain seq x y z
N MET A 1 9.31 -4.93 -20.81
CA MET A 1 9.51 -3.51 -20.41
C MET A 1 10.59 -3.52 -19.35
N VAL A 2 11.70 -2.82 -19.56
CA VAL A 2 12.75 -2.66 -18.52
C VAL A 2 12.35 -1.44 -17.71
N MET A 3 12.11 -1.61 -16.40
CA MET A 3 11.78 -0.53 -15.48
C MET A 3 13.01 -0.20 -14.64
N ASP A 4 13.33 1.09 -14.51
CA ASP A 4 14.40 1.55 -13.61
C ASP A 4 13.92 1.43 -12.15
N VAL A 5 14.68 0.72 -11.31
CA VAL A 5 14.35 0.56 -9.88
C VAL A 5 15.25 1.46 -9.05
N ARG A 6 14.65 2.35 -8.26
CA ARG A 6 15.35 3.30 -7.40
C ARG A 6 15.07 3.01 -5.93
N GLN A 7 16.12 2.66 -5.21
CA GLN A 7 16.08 2.51 -3.76
C GLN A 7 16.34 3.89 -3.12
N LEU A 8 15.33 4.45 -2.44
CA LEU A 8 15.43 5.77 -1.82
C LEU A 8 15.81 5.70 -0.33
N GLY A 9 15.79 4.50 0.28
CA GLY A 9 16.01 4.33 1.71
C GLY A 9 14.87 4.91 2.56
N ARG A 10 15.21 5.36 3.78
CA ARG A 10 14.25 6.03 4.67
C ARG A 10 14.18 7.52 4.34
N VAL A 11 13.00 7.97 3.96
CA VAL A 11 12.75 9.34 3.48
C VAL A 11 11.46 9.92 4.06
N ASP A 12 11.40 11.26 4.14
CA ASP A 12 10.17 11.95 4.50
C ASP A 12 9.13 11.87 3.38
N TYR A 13 7.87 11.72 3.79
CA TYR A 13 6.77 11.53 2.83
C TYR A 13 6.55 12.76 1.93
N LEU A 14 6.45 13.96 2.52
CA LEU A 14 6.08 15.16 1.76
C LEU A 14 7.07 15.51 0.65
N PRO A 15 8.40 15.52 0.87
CA PRO A 15 9.37 15.71 -0.21
C PRO A 15 9.27 14.63 -1.30
N THR A 16 9.07 13.37 -0.91
CA THR A 16 8.90 12.25 -1.86
C THR A 16 7.63 12.40 -2.70
N TYR A 17 6.53 12.83 -2.06
CA TYR A 17 5.26 13.10 -2.75
C TYR A 17 5.41 14.23 -3.80
N ILE A 18 6.07 15.33 -3.43
CA ILE A 18 6.36 16.44 -4.36
C ILE A 18 7.24 15.94 -5.51
N ALA A 19 8.29 15.18 -5.22
CA ALA A 19 9.18 14.61 -6.24
C ALA A 19 8.44 13.69 -7.23
N MET A 20 7.48 12.87 -6.76
CA MET A 20 6.64 12.06 -7.65
C MET A 20 5.75 12.91 -8.57
N GLN A 21 5.19 14.00 -8.03
CA GLN A 21 4.37 14.94 -8.83
C GLN A 21 5.23 15.63 -9.89
N ASP A 22 6.41 16.11 -9.52
CA ASP A 22 7.36 16.78 -10.43
C ASP A 22 7.82 15.82 -11.53
N PHE A 23 8.26 14.61 -11.15
CA PHE A 23 8.62 13.55 -12.10
C PHE A 23 7.49 13.27 -13.10
N THR A 24 6.27 13.10 -12.60
CA THR A 24 5.09 12.81 -13.43
C THR A 24 4.73 14.00 -14.32
N SER A 25 4.87 15.23 -13.82
CA SER A 25 4.54 16.45 -14.57
C SER A 25 5.54 16.80 -15.67
N GLN A 26 6.81 16.50 -15.43
CA GLN A 26 7.93 16.81 -16.34
C GLN A 26 8.26 15.64 -17.28
N ARG A 27 7.59 14.51 -17.11
CA ARG A 27 7.86 13.30 -17.86
C ARG A 27 7.61 13.53 -19.36
N LEU A 28 8.62 13.28 -20.18
CA LEU A 28 8.51 13.23 -21.63
C LEU A 28 7.77 11.97 -22.07
N LEU A 29 7.14 12.00 -23.25
CA LEU A 29 6.39 10.87 -23.83
C LEU A 29 7.22 9.57 -23.88
N GLU A 30 8.53 9.69 -24.06
CA GLU A 30 9.47 8.55 -24.14
C GLU A 30 10.27 8.33 -22.85
N GLY A 31 9.94 9.06 -21.78
CA GLY A 31 10.61 8.92 -20.49
C GLY A 31 10.43 7.50 -19.92
N PRO A 32 11.47 6.91 -19.27
CA PRO A 32 11.39 5.56 -18.73
C PRO A 32 10.35 5.43 -17.64
N ASP A 33 9.75 4.23 -17.53
CA ASP A 33 9.03 3.83 -16.34
C ASP A 33 10.00 3.57 -15.21
N THR A 34 9.63 3.92 -13.98
CA THR A 34 10.49 3.75 -12.81
C THR A 34 9.69 3.24 -11.62
N LEU A 35 10.32 2.41 -10.82
CA LEU A 35 9.82 1.94 -9.53
C LEU A 35 10.67 2.56 -8.43
N TRP A 36 10.05 3.36 -7.56
CA TRP A 36 10.72 3.87 -6.36
C TRP A 36 10.34 2.99 -5.17
N ILE A 37 11.35 2.52 -4.44
CA ILE A 37 11.19 1.73 -3.22
C ILE A 37 11.77 2.53 -2.05
N CYS A 38 10.99 2.67 -0.99
CA CYS A 38 11.41 3.39 0.21
C CYS A 38 10.68 2.90 1.45
N GLU A 39 11.09 3.41 2.60
CA GLU A 39 10.27 3.50 3.81
C GLU A 39 10.15 4.96 4.23
N HIS A 40 9.09 5.30 4.95
CA HIS A 40 8.87 6.67 5.42
C HIS A 40 9.09 6.80 6.91
N ASN A 41 9.47 8.00 7.34
CA ASN A 41 9.29 8.42 8.72
C ASN A 41 7.79 8.43 9.06
N PRO A 42 7.40 8.29 10.34
CA PRO A 42 6.00 8.22 10.74
C PRO A 42 5.15 9.34 10.16
N VAL A 43 4.07 9.00 9.44
CA VAL A 43 3.16 9.95 8.81
C VAL A 43 1.78 9.33 8.58
N PHE A 44 0.73 10.09 8.85
CA PHE A 44 -0.61 9.80 8.34
C PHE A 44 -0.82 10.50 7.00
N THR A 45 -1.33 9.77 6.00
CA THR A 45 -1.70 10.36 4.72
C THR A 45 -3.19 10.23 4.49
N GLN A 46 -3.85 11.34 4.15
CA GLN A 46 -5.25 11.33 3.74
C GLN A 46 -5.36 11.39 2.22
N GLY A 47 -6.09 10.44 1.63
CA GLY A 47 -6.41 10.47 0.21
C GLY A 47 -7.63 11.34 -0.08
N LEU A 48 -8.07 11.34 -1.35
CA LEU A 48 -9.20 12.16 -1.82
C LEU A 48 -10.54 11.84 -1.13
N ALA A 49 -10.73 10.60 -0.66
CA ALA A 49 -11.91 10.19 0.10
C ALA A 49 -11.72 10.35 1.61
N GLY A 50 -10.59 10.94 2.04
CA GLY A 50 -10.25 11.11 3.46
C GLY A 50 -11.22 12.03 4.17
N LYS A 51 -11.67 11.60 5.34
CA LYS A 51 -12.52 12.38 6.24
C LYS A 51 -11.81 12.59 7.57
N ALA A 52 -11.92 13.79 8.14
CA ALA A 52 -11.28 14.12 9.41
C ALA A 52 -11.75 13.19 10.56
N GLU A 53 -12.99 12.72 10.53
CA GLU A 53 -13.58 11.80 11.52
C GLU A 53 -12.90 10.43 11.57
N HIS A 54 -12.11 10.06 10.54
CA HIS A 54 -11.34 8.81 10.51
C HIS A 54 -9.94 8.94 11.14
N ILE A 55 -9.57 10.11 11.61
CA ILE A 55 -8.42 10.32 12.50
C ILE A 55 -8.97 10.42 13.91
N LEU A 56 -8.89 9.32 14.66
CA LEU A 56 -9.53 9.19 15.99
C LEU A 56 -8.73 9.90 17.06
N GLN A 57 -7.40 9.84 16.99
CA GLN A 57 -6.48 10.47 17.91
C GLN A 57 -5.29 11.05 17.12
N ASN A 58 -5.08 12.33 17.29
CA ASN A 58 -3.89 13.00 16.76
C ASN A 58 -3.31 13.90 17.85
N ASP A 59 -2.28 13.40 18.50
CA ASP A 59 -1.51 14.12 19.53
C ASP A 59 -0.44 15.03 18.93
N ALA A 60 -0.51 15.30 17.63
CA ALA A 60 0.49 16.05 16.84
C ALA A 60 1.88 15.41 16.77
N ALA A 61 2.11 14.25 17.36
CA ALA A 61 3.39 13.55 17.29
C ALA A 61 3.64 12.97 15.89
N ILE A 62 2.59 12.60 15.17
CA ILE A 62 2.65 12.08 13.79
C ILE A 62 1.99 13.10 12.86
N PRO A 63 2.72 13.65 11.87
CA PRO A 63 2.16 14.62 10.94
C PRO A 63 1.06 13.99 10.07
N VAL A 64 0.06 14.80 9.72
CA VAL A 64 -1.01 14.43 8.77
C VAL A 64 -0.80 15.18 7.47
N VAL A 65 -0.64 14.45 6.37
CA VAL A 65 -0.45 15.02 5.04
C VAL A 65 -1.67 14.75 4.17
N GLN A 66 -2.29 15.81 3.67
CA GLN A 66 -3.35 15.71 2.67
C GLN A 66 -2.73 15.41 1.31
N THR A 67 -3.26 14.40 0.62
CA THR A 67 -2.74 13.94 -0.68
C THR A 67 -3.86 13.82 -1.71
N ASN A 68 -3.47 13.60 -2.95
CA ASN A 68 -4.40 13.37 -4.05
C ASN A 68 -4.49 11.90 -4.51
N ARG A 69 -3.93 10.96 -3.73
CA ARG A 69 -4.12 9.53 -4.00
C ARG A 69 -5.57 9.12 -3.77
N GLY A 70 -5.96 8.01 -4.36
CA GLY A 70 -7.22 7.36 -4.02
C GLY A 70 -7.25 6.87 -2.57
N GLY A 71 -8.46 6.62 -2.05
CA GLY A 71 -8.68 6.06 -0.73
C GLY A 71 -8.76 7.08 0.40
N GLN A 72 -8.80 6.57 1.61
CA GLN A 72 -8.98 7.29 2.87
C GLN A 72 -7.63 7.48 3.61
N VAL A 73 -7.68 7.66 4.95
CA VAL A 73 -6.48 7.76 5.77
C VAL A 73 -5.74 6.42 5.85
N THR A 74 -4.41 6.47 5.85
CA THR A 74 -3.51 5.36 6.19
C THR A 74 -2.30 5.88 6.95
N TYR A 75 -1.49 4.96 7.46
CA TYR A 75 -0.24 5.24 8.15
C TYR A 75 0.95 4.70 7.36
N HIS A 76 2.03 5.44 7.36
CA HIS A 76 3.35 4.99 6.91
C HIS A 76 4.36 5.19 8.03
N GLY A 77 5.28 4.25 8.17
CA GLY A 77 6.33 4.31 9.17
C GLY A 77 7.47 3.32 8.89
N PRO A 78 8.55 3.36 9.70
CA PRO A 78 9.66 2.43 9.60
C PRO A 78 9.21 0.98 9.67
N GLY A 79 9.85 0.11 8.89
CA GLY A 79 9.49 -1.30 8.77
C GLY A 79 8.37 -1.59 7.76
N GLN A 80 7.89 -0.59 7.03
CA GLN A 80 6.94 -0.74 5.93
C GLN A 80 7.67 -0.55 4.58
N VAL A 81 7.53 -1.49 3.66
CA VAL A 81 8.01 -1.32 2.28
C VAL A 81 6.98 -0.53 1.50
N VAL A 82 7.38 0.62 1.00
CA VAL A 82 6.52 1.45 0.13
C VAL A 82 7.08 1.42 -1.28
N ALA A 83 6.24 1.03 -2.23
CA ALA A 83 6.57 0.94 -3.65
C ALA A 83 5.72 1.92 -4.46
N TYR A 84 6.38 2.76 -5.23
CA TYR A 84 5.77 3.76 -6.12
C TYR A 84 6.09 3.43 -7.58
N PRO A 85 5.25 2.65 -8.27
CA PRO A 85 5.43 2.40 -9.70
C PRO A 85 4.94 3.62 -10.49
N LEU A 86 5.87 4.36 -11.09
CA LEU A 86 5.63 5.53 -11.90
C LEU A 86 5.62 5.11 -13.39
N ILE A 87 4.44 4.72 -13.87
CA ILE A 87 4.24 4.02 -15.14
C ILE A 87 3.36 4.84 -16.07
N ASP A 88 3.70 4.86 -17.36
CA ASP A 88 2.82 5.36 -18.41
C ASP A 88 1.87 4.24 -18.84
N LEU A 89 0.60 4.35 -18.42
CA LEU A 89 -0.43 3.35 -18.66
C LEU A 89 -0.78 3.26 -20.16
N GLN A 90 -0.72 4.35 -20.89
CA GLN A 90 -1.01 4.35 -22.33
C GLN A 90 0.04 3.54 -23.08
N ARG A 91 1.32 3.78 -22.79
CA ARG A 91 2.43 3.02 -23.37
C ARG A 91 2.41 1.55 -22.92
N ALA A 92 2.06 1.30 -21.65
CA ALA A 92 1.96 -0.05 -21.11
C ALA A 92 0.75 -0.83 -21.65
N GLY A 93 -0.24 -0.15 -22.26
CA GLY A 93 -1.47 -0.76 -22.74
C GLY A 93 -2.42 -1.19 -21.64
N TYR A 94 -2.36 -0.54 -20.46
CA TYR A 94 -3.19 -0.88 -19.32
C TYR A 94 -4.27 0.16 -19.06
N TYR A 95 -5.45 -0.30 -18.67
CA TYR A 95 -6.45 0.53 -17.99
C TYR A 95 -6.17 0.57 -16.49
N VAL A 96 -6.71 1.57 -15.80
CA VAL A 96 -6.49 1.78 -14.35
C VAL A 96 -6.86 0.53 -13.53
N LYS A 97 -7.94 -0.16 -13.86
CA LYS A 97 -8.34 -1.39 -13.15
C LYS A 97 -7.33 -2.51 -13.31
N GLU A 98 -6.80 -2.69 -14.51
CA GLU A 98 -5.74 -3.66 -14.81
C GLU A 98 -4.46 -3.31 -14.05
N TYR A 99 -4.08 -2.04 -14.01
CA TYR A 99 -2.92 -1.59 -13.26
C TYR A 99 -3.06 -1.87 -11.76
N VAL A 100 -4.22 -1.54 -11.16
CA VAL A 100 -4.51 -1.86 -9.74
C VAL A 100 -4.38 -3.36 -9.49
N TYR A 101 -4.99 -4.18 -10.35
CA TYR A 101 -4.90 -5.63 -10.25
C TYR A 101 -3.44 -6.13 -10.28
N ARG A 102 -2.59 -5.57 -11.15
CA ARG A 102 -1.17 -5.96 -11.27
C ARG A 102 -0.35 -5.53 -10.05
N VAL A 103 -0.62 -4.35 -9.48
CA VAL A 103 0.02 -3.91 -8.24
C VAL A 103 -0.38 -4.81 -7.07
N GLU A 104 -1.64 -5.18 -6.96
CA GLU A 104 -2.09 -6.16 -5.97
C GLU A 104 -1.47 -7.54 -6.19
N GLU A 105 -1.35 -7.96 -7.45
CA GLU A 105 -0.72 -9.23 -7.83
C GLU A 105 0.76 -9.27 -7.43
N SER A 106 1.50 -8.16 -7.55
CA SER A 106 2.90 -8.11 -7.09
C SER A 106 3.00 -8.37 -5.59
N VAL A 107 2.10 -7.81 -4.79
CA VAL A 107 2.04 -8.07 -3.34
C VAL A 107 1.67 -9.54 -3.06
N LEU A 108 0.69 -10.09 -3.76
CA LEU A 108 0.30 -11.49 -3.60
C LEU A 108 1.47 -12.44 -3.89
N ARG A 109 2.25 -12.17 -4.93
CA ARG A 109 3.45 -12.95 -5.26
C ARG A 109 4.55 -12.78 -4.22
N THR A 110 4.72 -11.58 -3.70
CA THR A 110 5.65 -11.32 -2.58
C THR A 110 5.24 -12.11 -1.34
N LEU A 111 3.98 -12.09 -0.96
CA LEU A 111 3.47 -12.88 0.16
C LEU A 111 3.66 -14.38 -0.08
N ALA A 112 3.36 -14.87 -1.28
CA ALA A 112 3.55 -16.28 -1.66
C ALA A 112 5.02 -16.72 -1.56
N HIS A 113 5.99 -15.85 -1.86
CA HIS A 113 7.42 -16.11 -1.64
C HIS A 113 7.72 -16.44 -0.17
N PHE A 114 7.02 -15.79 0.76
CA PHE A 114 7.12 -16.03 2.21
C PHE A 114 6.16 -17.11 2.70
N GLY A 115 5.50 -17.85 1.81
CA GLY A 115 4.54 -18.91 2.16
C GLY A 115 3.18 -18.40 2.64
N VAL A 116 2.92 -17.10 2.57
CA VAL A 116 1.67 -16.47 3.03
C VAL A 116 0.67 -16.37 1.88
N THR A 117 -0.57 -16.72 2.17
CA THR A 117 -1.67 -16.56 1.21
C THR A 117 -2.38 -15.22 1.40
N GLY A 118 -2.17 -14.31 0.46
CA GLY A 118 -2.88 -13.03 0.43
C GLY A 118 -4.21 -13.13 -0.32
N HIS A 119 -5.14 -12.26 0.05
CA HIS A 119 -6.48 -12.22 -0.52
C HIS A 119 -6.86 -10.81 -0.94
N ARG A 120 -7.64 -10.71 -2.02
CA ARG A 120 -8.34 -9.49 -2.43
C ARG A 120 -9.74 -9.48 -1.82
N VAL A 121 -10.21 -8.32 -1.41
CA VAL A 121 -11.59 -8.10 -0.97
C VAL A 121 -12.27 -7.16 -1.96
N ALA A 122 -13.40 -7.58 -2.50
CA ALA A 122 -14.13 -6.81 -3.51
C ALA A 122 -14.51 -5.41 -2.97
N GLY A 123 -14.20 -4.37 -3.75
CA GLY A 123 -14.49 -2.98 -3.37
C GLY A 123 -13.54 -2.36 -2.35
N ALA A 124 -12.53 -3.11 -1.86
CA ALA A 124 -11.57 -2.66 -0.86
C ALA A 124 -10.12 -2.88 -1.33
N PRO A 125 -9.55 -2.00 -2.15
CA PRO A 125 -8.20 -2.14 -2.66
C PRO A 125 -7.17 -2.33 -1.55
N GLY A 126 -6.23 -3.26 -1.79
CA GLY A 126 -5.24 -3.70 -0.82
C GLY A 126 -5.23 -5.20 -0.67
N ILE A 127 -4.32 -5.73 0.14
CA ILE A 127 -4.18 -7.17 0.36
C ILE A 127 -4.42 -7.50 1.83
N TYR A 128 -5.13 -8.60 2.02
CA TYR A 128 -5.58 -9.10 3.31
C TYR A 128 -5.10 -10.52 3.51
N VAL A 129 -4.90 -10.92 4.77
CA VAL A 129 -4.52 -12.28 5.17
C VAL A 129 -5.53 -12.81 6.19
N ARG A 130 -5.71 -14.11 6.23
CA ARG A 130 -6.52 -14.75 7.27
C ARG A 130 -5.79 -14.63 8.61
N LEU A 131 -6.50 -14.23 9.65
CA LEU A 131 -5.93 -14.09 11.00
C LEU A 131 -5.81 -15.43 11.72
N ASP A 132 -6.66 -16.39 11.39
CA ASP A 132 -6.67 -17.73 11.97
C ASP A 132 -5.59 -18.65 11.37
N ASP A 133 -5.30 -18.49 10.08
CA ASP A 133 -4.26 -19.26 9.37
C ASP A 133 -3.76 -18.50 8.13
N PRO A 134 -2.76 -17.63 8.26
CA PRO A 134 -2.19 -16.87 7.13
C PRO A 134 -1.50 -17.74 6.07
N PHE A 135 -1.15 -18.97 6.41
CA PHE A 135 -0.44 -19.92 5.54
C PHE A 135 -1.37 -20.89 4.83
N SER A 136 -2.66 -20.88 5.17
CA SER A 136 -3.67 -21.72 4.52
C SER A 136 -3.84 -21.35 3.05
N HIS A 137 -3.78 -22.35 2.17
CA HIS A 137 -4.09 -22.16 0.73
C HIS A 137 -5.59 -22.16 0.44
N ALA A 138 -6.45 -22.18 1.47
CA ALA A 138 -7.89 -22.14 1.28
C ALA A 138 -8.34 -20.79 0.69
N MET A 139 -9.14 -20.85 -0.37
CA MET A 139 -9.80 -19.66 -0.92
C MET A 139 -10.73 -19.06 0.13
N LEU A 140 -10.89 -17.73 0.10
CA LEU A 140 -11.98 -17.09 0.86
C LEU A 140 -13.31 -17.56 0.28
N THR A 141 -13.89 -18.57 0.92
CA THR A 141 -15.21 -19.09 0.58
C THR A 141 -16.15 -18.76 1.73
N GLY A 142 -17.14 -17.96 1.48
CA GLY A 142 -18.17 -17.70 2.48
C GLY A 142 -18.96 -16.43 2.17
N PRO A 143 -20.15 -16.30 2.72
CA PRO A 143 -20.92 -15.09 2.57
C PRO A 143 -20.12 -13.94 3.19
N VAL A 144 -19.90 -12.89 2.42
CA VAL A 144 -19.49 -11.60 2.95
C VAL A 144 -20.49 -11.23 4.04
N HIS A 145 -20.05 -11.08 5.28
CA HIS A 145 -20.95 -10.66 6.35
C HIS A 145 -21.48 -9.25 6.05
N PRO A 146 -22.81 -9.08 5.91
CA PRO A 146 -23.38 -7.75 5.72
C PRO A 146 -23.06 -6.90 6.95
N GLY A 147 -22.14 -5.99 6.88
CA GLY A 147 -21.71 -5.14 7.99
C GLY A 147 -20.25 -5.28 8.43
N ASP A 148 -19.57 -6.39 8.10
CA ASP A 148 -18.15 -6.56 8.35
C ASP A 148 -17.50 -7.42 7.24
N PRO A 149 -17.11 -6.80 6.10
CA PRO A 149 -16.49 -7.53 4.99
C PRO A 149 -15.09 -8.06 5.31
N PHE A 150 -14.50 -7.63 6.43
CA PHE A 150 -13.14 -7.97 6.83
C PHE A 150 -13.09 -8.96 8.01
N ARG A 151 -14.23 -9.51 8.40
CA ARG A 151 -14.27 -10.44 9.54
C ARG A 151 -13.29 -11.61 9.35
N GLY A 152 -12.37 -11.76 10.31
CA GLY A 152 -11.33 -12.79 10.28
C GLY A 152 -10.15 -12.48 9.35
N LEU A 153 -10.10 -11.25 8.81
CA LEU A 153 -9.02 -10.78 7.95
C LEU A 153 -8.23 -9.65 8.61
N GLY A 154 -6.92 -9.65 8.37
CA GLY A 154 -6.01 -8.55 8.67
C GLY A 154 -5.48 -7.91 7.39
N LYS A 155 -5.49 -6.58 7.32
CA LYS A 155 -4.90 -5.85 6.19
C LYS A 155 -3.39 -5.83 6.34
N ILE A 156 -2.66 -6.42 5.37
CA ILE A 156 -1.20 -6.46 5.37
C ILE A 156 -0.60 -5.47 4.37
N ALA A 157 -1.36 -5.09 3.33
CA ALA A 157 -0.91 -4.07 2.38
C ALA A 157 -2.03 -3.11 2.01
N ALA A 158 -1.70 -1.82 1.98
CA ALA A 158 -2.58 -0.75 1.55
C ALA A 158 -2.19 -0.28 0.15
N LEU A 159 -3.18 0.04 -0.67
CA LEU A 159 -3.00 0.55 -2.02
C LEU A 159 -3.79 1.82 -2.23
N GLY A 160 -3.14 2.83 -2.80
CA GLY A 160 -3.78 4.07 -3.20
C GLY A 160 -2.95 4.72 -4.31
N ILE A 161 -3.56 4.93 -5.46
CA ILE A 161 -2.89 5.46 -6.65
C ILE A 161 -3.53 6.78 -7.12
N LYS A 162 -2.79 7.49 -7.94
CA LYS A 162 -3.27 8.60 -8.75
C LYS A 162 -2.79 8.41 -10.18
N VAL A 163 -3.65 8.76 -11.12
CA VAL A 163 -3.30 8.84 -12.55
C VAL A 163 -3.45 10.29 -13.00
N SER A 164 -2.43 10.81 -13.66
CA SER A 164 -2.41 12.13 -14.29
C SER A 164 -1.76 12.02 -15.65
N ARG A 165 -2.47 12.47 -16.70
CA ARG A 165 -1.98 12.39 -18.09
C ARG A 165 -1.44 11.00 -18.45
N HIS A 166 -2.23 9.96 -18.15
CA HIS A 166 -1.93 8.53 -18.31
C HIS A 166 -0.79 8.00 -17.43
N CYS A 167 -0.08 8.82 -16.68
CA CYS A 167 1.01 8.40 -15.81
C CYS A 167 0.53 8.19 -14.37
N THR A 168 1.00 7.10 -13.76
CA THR A 168 0.69 6.73 -12.38
C THR A 168 1.68 7.35 -11.40
N TYR A 169 1.23 7.63 -10.18
CA TYR A 169 2.06 7.89 -9.02
C TYR A 169 1.33 7.51 -7.72
N HIS A 170 2.00 7.58 -6.57
CA HIS A 170 1.68 6.78 -5.41
C HIS A 170 1.76 5.27 -5.73
N GLY A 171 1.25 4.41 -4.89
CA GLY A 171 1.41 2.98 -5.11
C GLY A 171 0.88 2.13 -3.97
N VAL A 172 1.72 1.24 -3.46
CA VAL A 172 1.38 0.24 -2.46
C VAL A 172 2.35 0.29 -1.28
N ALA A 173 1.84 -0.02 -0.11
CA ALA A 173 2.61 -0.14 1.13
C ALA A 173 2.39 -1.53 1.72
N LEU A 174 3.45 -2.32 1.86
CA LEU A 174 3.47 -3.65 2.47
C LEU A 174 4.05 -3.55 3.88
N ASN A 175 3.30 -3.98 4.87
CA ASN A 175 3.74 -4.02 6.26
C ASN A 175 4.66 -5.22 6.48
N VAL A 176 5.90 -5.00 6.92
CA VAL A 176 6.91 -6.06 7.11
C VAL A 176 7.19 -6.32 8.59
N ALA A 177 7.75 -5.35 9.29
CA ALA A 177 8.01 -5.44 10.74
C ALA A 177 8.00 -4.01 11.29
N MET A 178 6.83 -3.50 11.65
CA MET A 178 6.64 -2.09 11.98
C MET A 178 5.84 -1.91 13.27
N ASP A 179 5.90 -0.70 13.83
CA ASP A 179 4.96 -0.31 14.88
C ASP A 179 3.56 -0.16 14.29
N LEU A 180 2.65 -1.05 14.68
CA LEU A 180 1.25 -1.04 14.24
C LEU A 180 0.35 -0.19 15.15
N GLU A 181 0.85 0.31 16.30
CA GLU A 181 0.05 1.11 17.22
C GLU A 181 -0.60 2.33 16.55
N PRO A 182 0.08 3.10 15.68
CA PRO A 182 -0.53 4.25 15.01
C PRO A 182 -1.77 3.91 14.17
N TYR A 183 -1.92 2.68 13.69
CA TYR A 183 -3.16 2.27 13.02
C TYR A 183 -4.38 2.25 13.95
N SER A 184 -4.19 2.09 15.27
CA SER A 184 -5.27 2.18 16.25
C SER A 184 -5.84 3.60 16.41
N ARG A 185 -5.08 4.61 15.96
CA ARG A 185 -5.45 6.02 16.01
C ARG A 185 -6.26 6.49 14.80
N ILE A 186 -6.50 5.62 13.85
CA ILE A 186 -7.25 5.92 12.61
C ILE A 186 -8.26 4.82 12.32
N ASN A 187 -9.24 5.11 11.44
CA ASN A 187 -10.08 4.09 10.82
C ASN A 187 -9.52 3.80 9.41
N PRO A 188 -8.65 2.77 9.25
CA PRO A 188 -8.04 2.49 7.97
C PRO A 188 -9.10 2.21 6.92
N CYS A 189 -9.02 2.87 5.77
CA CYS A 189 -10.02 2.77 4.70
C CYS A 189 -11.46 3.15 5.11
N GLY A 190 -11.64 3.85 6.26
CA GLY A 190 -12.95 4.22 6.78
C GLY A 190 -13.67 3.12 7.56
N TYR A 191 -13.01 2.01 7.87
CA TYR A 191 -13.60 0.88 8.62
C TYR A 191 -13.05 0.82 10.04
N ALA A 192 -13.92 1.00 11.03
CA ALA A 192 -13.56 1.09 12.45
C ALA A 192 -12.96 -0.20 13.04
N ASN A 193 -13.22 -1.37 12.45
CA ASN A 193 -12.80 -2.66 12.99
C ASN A 193 -11.81 -3.39 12.08
N LEU A 194 -11.25 -2.71 11.09
CA LEU A 194 -10.28 -3.31 10.19
C LEU A 194 -8.94 -3.50 10.92
N GLN A 195 -8.60 -4.76 11.23
CA GLN A 195 -7.30 -5.08 11.79
C GLN A 195 -6.20 -4.88 10.77
N THR A 196 -5.08 -4.33 11.21
CA THR A 196 -3.86 -4.21 10.42
C THR A 196 -2.81 -5.13 11.00
N VAL A 197 -2.11 -5.85 10.13
CA VAL A 197 -1.04 -6.78 10.48
C VAL A 197 0.19 -6.51 9.63
N ASP A 198 1.31 -7.09 10.02
CA ASP A 198 2.54 -7.13 9.23
C ASP A 198 3.07 -8.57 9.14
N LEU A 199 4.10 -8.78 8.33
CA LEU A 199 4.71 -10.12 8.16
C LEU A 199 5.20 -10.68 9.51
N SER A 200 5.77 -9.83 10.38
CA SER A 200 6.31 -10.29 11.66
C SER A 200 5.21 -10.76 12.61
N THR A 201 4.08 -10.07 12.69
CA THR A 201 2.96 -10.42 13.58
C THR A 201 2.22 -11.68 13.16
N ILE A 202 2.29 -12.05 11.88
CA ILE A 202 1.75 -13.31 11.37
C ILE A 202 2.77 -14.45 11.36
N GLY A 203 3.98 -14.24 11.92
CA GLY A 203 4.96 -15.29 12.13
C GLY A 203 6.01 -15.43 11.01
N VAL A 204 6.10 -14.53 10.05
CA VAL A 204 7.14 -14.51 9.02
C VAL A 204 8.37 -13.77 9.54
N GLN A 205 9.53 -14.45 9.50
CA GLN A 205 10.81 -13.85 9.82
C GLN A 205 11.48 -13.36 8.53
N THR A 206 11.50 -12.06 8.31
CA THR A 206 12.15 -11.43 7.16
C THR A 206 12.62 -10.01 7.51
N THR A 207 13.45 -9.44 6.65
CA THR A 207 13.94 -8.06 6.78
C THR A 207 13.21 -7.14 5.79
N TRP A 208 13.30 -5.83 6.04
CA TRP A 208 12.80 -4.82 5.10
C TRP A 208 13.47 -4.97 3.73
N ASP A 209 14.79 -5.14 3.69
CA ASP A 209 15.57 -5.26 2.44
C ASP A 209 15.16 -6.48 1.63
N GLU A 210 14.97 -7.62 2.29
CA GLU A 210 14.53 -8.86 1.63
C GLU A 210 13.12 -8.68 1.06
N ALA A 211 12.18 -8.19 1.85
CA ALA A 211 10.81 -7.96 1.40
C ALA A 211 10.74 -6.92 0.26
N ALA A 212 11.55 -5.85 0.33
CA ALA A 212 11.67 -4.84 -0.70
C ALA A 212 12.25 -5.41 -2.00
N GLY A 213 13.28 -6.27 -1.90
CA GLY A 213 13.89 -6.94 -3.05
C GLY A 213 12.95 -7.91 -3.76
N VAL A 214 12.09 -8.61 -3.00
CA VAL A 214 11.08 -9.52 -3.56
C VAL A 214 9.93 -8.76 -4.21
N LEU A 215 9.53 -7.61 -3.64
CA LEU A 215 8.44 -6.79 -4.17
C LEU A 215 8.83 -6.05 -5.46
N ALA A 216 10.11 -5.68 -5.62
CA ALA A 216 10.66 -4.97 -6.77
C ALA A 216 10.75 -5.84 -8.03
#